data_4e358d9193102b7a981a7ed8f961c3ae
#
_entry.id   4e358d9193102b7a981a7ed8f961c3ae
#
_cell.length_a   1.000
_cell.length_b   1.000
_cell.length_c   1.000
_cell.angle_alpha   90.00
_cell.angle_beta   90.00
_cell.angle_gamma   90.00
#
_symmetry.space_group_name_H-M   'P 1'
#
loop_
_entity.id
_entity.type
_entity.pdbx_description
1 polymer ?
#
loop_
_entity_poly.entity_id
_entity_poly.type
_entity_poly.pdbx_seq_one_letter_code
_entity_poly.pdbx_strand_id
1 'polypeptide(L)'
;MMMKDRKTTFLKSIYIRGLLIGFLFLALFPSCSDKYAVFKNLYQFKSDGKKPDYSNLNYWAAHPLKWDPSDSIPKPLRKEKRDTLVDVFFLHPTIYTMELKDSSLNADIDDPYLNAKTDYSSILYQASVFNQHARIYAPRFREAHISAYFPKDTLAALKAFDLAYEDVKTAFEYYLKNYNHGRAIIIAAHSQGSTHALRLLKDYFDNKSLQKQLVAAYVVGMTIPRNSFSSLQMCEDSLQTGCFCGWRTFREGYKAPYVEAEKEFSFVTNPITWKTDSEYARKKMNSGSVLYKFNKVYKRTTDAQIYEGVIWVKRPKFPWSFLYSTKNYHVGDINLYYVNIRKNVGQRIKCYFHNQMVK
;
A
#
# COMPACT_ATOMS: atom_id res chain seq x y z
N MET A 1 37.07 -40.85 -53.25
CA MET A 1 36.88 -41.13 -51.81
C MET A 1 37.25 -39.93 -50.97
N MET A 2 36.75 -38.72 -51.27
CA MET A 2 37.14 -37.51 -50.54
C MET A 2 35.99 -36.46 -50.42
N MET A 3 34.73 -36.87 -50.38
CA MET A 3 33.57 -35.95 -50.26
C MET A 3 32.67 -36.20 -49.05
N LYS A 4 33.04 -37.15 -48.15
CA LYS A 4 32.18 -37.52 -47.00
C LYS A 4 32.55 -36.81 -45.70
N ASP A 5 33.75 -36.21 -45.61
CA ASP A 5 34.26 -35.64 -44.36
C ASP A 5 33.91 -34.14 -44.11
N ARG A 6 33.58 -33.37 -45.16
CA ARG A 6 33.26 -31.93 -44.99
C ARG A 6 31.86 -31.68 -44.42
N LYS A 7 30.88 -32.57 -44.67
CA LYS A 7 29.50 -32.39 -44.17
C LYS A 7 29.39 -32.69 -42.67
N THR A 8 30.14 -33.69 -42.17
CA THR A 8 30.14 -34.07 -40.76
C THR A 8 30.83 -33.02 -39.88
N THR A 9 31.86 -32.36 -40.38
CA THR A 9 32.55 -31.28 -39.63
C THR A 9 31.71 -30.00 -39.58
N PHE A 10 30.97 -29.66 -40.64
CA PHE A 10 30.08 -28.49 -40.69
C PHE A 10 28.84 -28.67 -39.77
N LEU A 11 28.25 -29.84 -39.71
CA LEU A 11 27.13 -30.15 -38.80
C LEU A 11 27.56 -30.14 -37.33
N LYS A 12 28.74 -30.67 -36.99
CA LYS A 12 29.31 -30.60 -35.62
C LYS A 12 29.56 -29.14 -35.18
N SER A 13 30.05 -28.28 -36.08
CA SER A 13 30.28 -26.87 -35.78
C SER A 13 28.97 -26.11 -35.54
N ILE A 14 27.89 -26.43 -36.23
CA ILE A 14 26.56 -25.79 -35.99
C ILE A 14 25.95 -26.28 -34.68
N TYR A 15 26.08 -27.58 -34.33
CA TYR A 15 25.61 -28.12 -33.05
C TYR A 15 26.36 -27.51 -31.85
N ILE A 16 27.68 -27.39 -31.92
CA ILE A 16 28.50 -26.78 -30.85
C ILE A 16 28.21 -25.30 -30.68
N ARG A 17 28.00 -24.55 -31.78
CA ARG A 17 27.60 -23.12 -31.71
C ARG A 17 26.18 -22.96 -31.18
N GLY A 18 25.25 -23.82 -31.55
CA GLY A 18 23.88 -23.84 -31.02
C GLY A 18 23.82 -24.16 -29.52
N LEU A 19 24.64 -25.11 -29.03
CA LEU A 19 24.77 -25.44 -27.62
C LEU A 19 25.43 -24.31 -26.81
N LEU A 20 26.47 -23.64 -27.34
CA LEU A 20 27.12 -22.50 -26.69
C LEU A 20 26.17 -21.27 -26.60
N ILE A 21 25.36 -21.00 -27.63
CA ILE A 21 24.36 -19.92 -27.59
C ILE A 21 23.23 -20.27 -26.62
N GLY A 22 22.80 -21.53 -26.57
CA GLY A 22 21.80 -22.02 -25.60
C GLY A 22 22.28 -21.92 -24.15
N PHE A 23 23.57 -22.25 -23.88
CA PHE A 23 24.18 -22.11 -22.55
C PHE A 23 24.40 -20.64 -22.16
N LEU A 24 24.71 -19.74 -23.11
CA LEU A 24 24.83 -18.31 -22.84
C LEU A 24 23.47 -17.66 -22.51
N PHE A 25 22.37 -18.15 -23.12
CA PHE A 25 21.01 -17.70 -22.79
C PHE A 25 20.52 -18.21 -21.42
N LEU A 26 20.92 -19.41 -21.00
CA LEU A 26 20.60 -19.94 -19.65
C LEU A 26 21.39 -19.24 -18.53
N ALA A 27 22.58 -18.71 -18.81
CA ALA A 27 23.37 -17.95 -17.84
C ALA A 27 22.93 -16.49 -17.67
N LEU A 28 22.01 -16.00 -18.52
CA LEU A 28 21.50 -14.61 -18.47
C LEU A 28 20.15 -14.45 -17.77
N PHE A 29 19.56 -15.54 -17.23
CA PHE A 29 18.48 -15.38 -16.26
C PHE A 29 19.14 -15.11 -14.90
N PRO A 30 19.19 -13.84 -14.43
CA PRO A 30 19.55 -13.62 -13.05
C PRO A 30 18.55 -14.45 -12.24
N SER A 31 19.02 -15.39 -11.46
CA SER A 31 18.26 -15.98 -10.37
C SER A 31 17.53 -14.81 -9.71
N CYS A 32 16.19 -14.80 -9.74
CA CYS A 32 15.41 -13.82 -9.02
C CYS A 32 15.66 -14.05 -7.54
N SER A 33 16.84 -13.65 -7.06
CA SER A 33 17.11 -13.63 -5.64
C SER A 33 16.06 -12.72 -5.01
N ASP A 34 15.36 -13.25 -4.04
CA ASP A 34 14.34 -12.48 -3.33
C ASP A 34 15.00 -11.24 -2.71
N LYS A 35 14.70 -10.08 -3.29
CA LYS A 35 15.32 -8.80 -2.94
C LYS A 35 15.14 -8.41 -1.46
N TYR A 36 14.19 -9.03 -0.75
CA TYR A 36 13.93 -8.76 0.67
C TYR A 36 14.77 -9.66 1.59
N ALA A 37 15.20 -10.82 1.11
CA ALA A 37 15.99 -11.77 1.90
C ALA A 37 17.29 -11.17 2.44
N VAL A 38 17.89 -10.21 1.72
CA VAL A 38 19.13 -9.53 2.14
C VAL A 38 18.94 -8.66 3.39
N PHE A 39 17.71 -8.26 3.70
CA PHE A 39 17.41 -7.40 4.85
C PHE A 39 16.98 -8.17 6.10
N LYS A 40 16.81 -9.50 6.05
CA LYS A 40 16.33 -10.31 7.20
C LYS A 40 17.15 -10.09 8.48
N ASN A 41 18.44 -9.92 8.35
CA ASN A 41 19.33 -9.75 9.50
C ASN A 41 19.09 -8.47 10.31
N LEU A 42 18.32 -7.52 9.77
CA LEU A 42 17.91 -6.31 10.48
C LEU A 42 16.74 -6.56 11.46
N TYR A 43 16.10 -7.75 11.41
CA TYR A 43 14.86 -8.06 12.13
C TYR A 43 15.06 -9.28 13.04
N GLN A 44 16.07 -9.24 13.92
CA GLN A 44 16.42 -10.34 14.85
C GLN A 44 15.86 -10.12 16.26
N PHE A 45 14.73 -9.40 16.37
CA PHE A 45 14.03 -9.23 17.63
C PHE A 45 13.07 -10.38 17.91
N LYS A 46 12.69 -10.57 19.17
CA LYS A 46 11.76 -11.59 19.63
C LYS A 46 10.74 -10.97 20.58
N SER A 47 9.48 -11.34 20.38
CA SER A 47 8.37 -10.99 21.27
C SER A 47 8.25 -11.97 22.42
N ASP A 48 7.71 -11.49 23.52
CA ASP A 48 7.22 -12.38 24.57
C ASP A 48 5.84 -12.92 24.17
N GLY A 49 5.68 -14.24 24.15
CA GLY A 49 4.43 -14.91 23.82
C GLY A 49 3.91 -14.60 22.39
N LYS A 50 4.78 -14.22 21.44
CA LYS A 50 4.41 -13.89 20.05
C LYS A 50 3.39 -12.75 19.92
N LYS A 51 3.34 -11.85 20.90
CA LYS A 51 2.48 -10.66 20.91
C LYS A 51 3.34 -9.40 20.77
N PRO A 52 2.97 -8.42 19.92
CA PRO A 52 3.73 -7.18 19.80
C PRO A 52 3.66 -6.34 21.09
N ASP A 53 4.81 -5.84 21.53
CA ASP A 53 4.93 -4.84 22.60
C ASP A 53 5.24 -3.48 21.99
N TYR A 54 4.26 -2.58 21.95
CA TYR A 54 4.41 -1.28 21.31
C TYR A 54 5.20 -0.25 22.14
N SER A 55 5.66 -0.61 23.34
CA SER A 55 6.72 0.16 24.02
C SER A 55 8.09 -0.02 23.38
N ASN A 56 8.28 -1.14 22.65
CA ASN A 56 9.49 -1.45 21.91
C ASN A 56 9.36 -0.99 20.44
N LEU A 57 10.26 -0.10 20.00
CA LEU A 57 10.26 0.45 18.65
C LEU A 57 10.44 -0.60 17.54
N ASN A 58 10.88 -1.81 17.84
CA ASN A 58 10.96 -2.89 16.87
C ASN A 58 9.58 -3.33 16.35
N TYR A 59 8.51 -3.16 17.15
CA TYR A 59 7.13 -3.48 16.74
C TYR A 59 6.44 -2.32 16.01
N TRP A 60 7.20 -1.32 15.61
CA TRP A 60 6.79 -0.30 14.66
C TRP A 60 7.55 -0.47 13.35
N ALA A 61 6.86 -0.62 12.23
CA ALA A 61 7.45 -0.61 10.90
C ALA A 61 7.91 0.80 10.50
N ALA A 62 7.17 1.84 10.96
CA ALA A 62 7.60 3.23 10.90
C ALA A 62 7.35 3.95 12.22
N HIS A 63 8.33 4.76 12.67
CA HIS A 63 8.21 5.53 13.90
C HIS A 63 9.18 6.72 13.93
N PRO A 64 8.74 7.94 14.34
CA PRO A 64 9.58 9.15 14.32
C PRO A 64 10.86 9.12 15.18
N LEU A 65 10.95 8.18 16.14
CA LEU A 65 12.13 8.04 17.03
C LEU A 65 13.21 7.08 16.47
N LYS A 66 13.02 6.55 15.28
CA LYS A 66 14.03 5.72 14.59
C LYS A 66 14.02 6.04 13.10
N TRP A 67 15.14 5.78 12.43
CA TRP A 67 15.14 5.77 10.97
C TRP A 67 14.45 4.51 10.45
N ASP A 68 13.59 4.69 9.45
CA ASP A 68 12.94 3.58 8.74
C ASP A 68 12.68 3.96 7.26
N PRO A 69 12.26 2.99 6.41
CA PRO A 69 12.05 3.26 4.99
C PRO A 69 11.02 4.33 4.66
N SER A 70 10.08 4.67 5.57
CA SER A 70 9.13 5.76 5.35
C SER A 70 9.79 7.15 5.34
N ASP A 71 10.99 7.29 5.90
CA ASP A 71 11.78 8.54 5.87
C ASP A 71 12.37 8.82 4.48
N SER A 72 12.39 7.80 3.62
CA SER A 72 12.94 7.92 2.28
C SER A 72 12.09 8.83 1.40
N ILE A 73 12.76 9.69 0.61
CA ILE A 73 12.11 10.60 -0.33
C ILE A 73 12.61 10.27 -1.75
N PRO A 74 11.71 10.04 -2.73
CA PRO A 74 12.10 9.86 -4.12
C PRO A 74 13.00 11.02 -4.59
N LYS A 75 14.10 10.72 -5.27
CA LYS A 75 15.12 11.71 -5.66
C LYS A 75 14.54 13.01 -6.26
N PRO A 76 13.54 12.99 -7.16
CA PRO A 76 12.97 14.22 -7.72
C PRO A 76 12.20 15.10 -6.71
N LEU A 77 11.82 14.56 -5.55
CA LEU A 77 11.02 15.25 -4.52
C LEU A 77 11.87 15.72 -3.32
N ARG A 78 13.18 15.46 -3.29
CA ARG A 78 14.06 15.78 -2.14
C ARG A 78 14.21 17.27 -1.84
N LYS A 79 13.88 18.15 -2.80
CA LYS A 79 13.94 19.62 -2.59
C LYS A 79 12.66 20.18 -1.96
N GLU A 80 11.62 19.35 -1.77
CA GLU A 80 10.40 19.80 -1.11
C GLU A 80 10.67 20.11 0.36
N LYS A 81 10.17 21.26 0.83
CA LYS A 81 10.23 21.60 2.26
C LYS A 81 9.40 20.59 3.04
N ARG A 82 9.98 20.03 4.08
CA ARG A 82 9.28 19.15 5.03
C ARG A 82 8.77 19.97 6.20
N ASP A 83 7.54 19.69 6.59
CA ASP A 83 6.97 20.07 7.86
C ASP A 83 6.29 18.83 8.48
N THR A 84 6.30 18.71 9.79
CA THR A 84 5.70 17.55 10.48
C THR A 84 4.60 18.01 11.40
N LEU A 85 3.65 18.78 10.85
CA LEU A 85 2.58 19.43 11.59
C LEU A 85 1.56 18.46 12.17
N VAL A 86 1.35 17.32 11.50
CA VAL A 86 0.37 16.30 11.86
C VAL A 86 1.03 14.93 12.03
N ASP A 87 0.25 13.96 12.50
CA ASP A 87 0.66 12.56 12.56
C ASP A 87 -0.12 11.75 11.53
N VAL A 88 0.54 10.77 10.90
CA VAL A 88 -0.10 9.74 10.11
C VAL A 88 0.01 8.42 10.86
N PHE A 89 -1.13 7.79 11.13
CA PHE A 89 -1.18 6.41 11.57
C PHE A 89 -1.46 5.54 10.34
N PHE A 90 -0.43 4.81 9.89
CA PHE A 90 -0.44 4.05 8.65
C PHE A 90 -0.60 2.55 8.92
N LEU A 91 -1.62 1.94 8.31
CA LEU A 91 -1.87 0.50 8.37
C LEU A 91 -1.48 -0.15 7.05
N HIS A 92 -0.44 -0.96 7.08
CA HIS A 92 0.11 -1.61 5.88
C HIS A 92 -0.76 -2.78 5.39
N PRO A 93 -0.64 -3.17 4.10
CA PRO A 93 -1.30 -4.36 3.57
C PRO A 93 -0.72 -5.63 4.17
N THR A 94 -1.42 -6.75 4.05
CA THR A 94 -0.80 -8.04 4.33
C THR A 94 0.28 -8.38 3.30
N ILE A 95 1.41 -8.81 3.80
CA ILE A 95 2.55 -9.36 3.04
C ILE A 95 2.59 -10.89 3.19
N TYR A 96 1.78 -11.43 4.10
CA TYR A 96 1.64 -12.85 4.35
C TYR A 96 0.80 -13.52 3.25
N THR A 97 1.47 -13.83 2.13
CA THR A 97 0.85 -14.34 0.89
C THR A 97 1.52 -15.62 0.37
N MET A 98 2.52 -16.14 1.09
CA MET A 98 3.23 -17.37 0.76
C MET A 98 2.36 -18.58 1.12
N GLU A 99 2.73 -19.77 0.62
CA GLU A 99 2.09 -21.00 1.04
C GLU A 99 2.16 -21.15 2.57
N LEU A 100 1.02 -21.53 3.17
CA LEU A 100 0.93 -21.77 4.61
C LEU A 100 1.76 -23.01 4.95
N LYS A 101 2.75 -22.84 5.80
CA LYS A 101 3.58 -23.94 6.31
C LYS A 101 2.91 -24.72 7.44
N ASP A 102 1.99 -24.08 8.12
CA ASP A 102 1.16 -24.61 9.19
C ASP A 102 -0.28 -24.12 9.04
N SER A 103 -1.16 -24.50 9.96
CA SER A 103 -2.56 -24.07 9.95
C SER A 103 -2.79 -22.64 10.44
N SER A 104 -1.74 -21.89 10.80
CA SER A 104 -1.87 -20.52 11.30
C SER A 104 -2.26 -19.55 10.21
N LEU A 105 -3.43 -18.95 10.36
CA LEU A 105 -3.88 -17.88 9.47
C LEU A 105 -3.30 -16.49 9.84
N ASN A 106 -2.53 -16.36 10.91
CA ASN A 106 -1.85 -15.13 11.29
C ASN A 106 -0.35 -15.28 11.17
N ALA A 107 0.30 -14.24 10.64
CA ALA A 107 1.75 -14.15 10.54
C ALA A 107 2.41 -14.16 11.92
N ASP A 108 3.57 -14.78 12.02
CA ASP A 108 4.44 -14.62 13.18
C ASP A 108 4.98 -13.17 13.16
N ILE A 109 4.72 -12.42 14.24
CA ILE A 109 5.15 -11.02 14.37
C ILE A 109 6.67 -10.86 14.31
N ASP A 110 7.40 -11.91 14.65
CA ASP A 110 8.85 -11.95 14.69
C ASP A 110 9.46 -12.50 13.39
N ASP A 111 8.65 -12.82 12.36
CA ASP A 111 9.19 -13.32 11.08
C ASP A 111 10.06 -12.25 10.40
N PRO A 112 11.38 -12.46 10.31
CA PRO A 112 12.30 -11.46 9.81
C PRO A 112 12.13 -11.21 8.31
N TYR A 113 11.62 -12.18 7.55
CA TYR A 113 11.35 -11.99 6.13
C TYR A 113 10.11 -11.14 5.89
N LEU A 114 9.00 -11.42 6.59
CA LEU A 114 7.78 -10.63 6.49
C LEU A 114 8.04 -9.19 6.94
N ASN A 115 8.78 -9.00 8.03
CA ASN A 115 9.16 -7.67 8.51
C ASN A 115 10.00 -6.91 7.47
N ALA A 116 11.03 -7.54 6.89
CA ALA A 116 11.83 -6.94 5.83
C ALA A 116 10.99 -6.60 4.59
N LYS A 117 10.11 -7.51 4.18
CA LYS A 117 9.25 -7.31 3.01
C LYS A 117 8.23 -6.19 3.25
N THR A 118 7.64 -6.09 4.44
CA THR A 118 6.76 -4.99 4.85
C THR A 118 7.49 -3.65 4.72
N ASP A 119 8.67 -3.53 5.30
CA ASP A 119 9.42 -2.27 5.36
C ASP A 119 9.90 -1.83 3.97
N TYR A 120 10.51 -2.73 3.19
CA TYR A 120 11.06 -2.39 1.87
C TYR A 120 10.06 -2.51 0.71
N SER A 121 8.78 -2.82 0.99
CA SER A 121 7.71 -2.71 0.02
C SER A 121 6.69 -1.64 0.42
N SER A 122 5.78 -1.93 1.37
CA SER A 122 4.68 -1.03 1.71
C SER A 122 5.13 0.21 2.48
N ILE A 123 6.02 0.08 3.47
CA ILE A 123 6.50 1.27 4.20
C ILE A 123 7.28 2.19 3.27
N LEU A 124 8.25 1.65 2.52
CA LEU A 124 9.04 2.43 1.57
C LEU A 124 8.18 3.09 0.48
N TYR A 125 7.25 2.34 -0.13
CA TYR A 125 6.56 2.79 -1.34
C TYR A 125 5.18 3.40 -1.11
N GLN A 126 4.56 3.16 0.06
CA GLN A 126 3.22 3.65 0.37
C GLN A 126 3.23 4.62 1.56
N ALA A 127 3.76 4.23 2.73
CA ALA A 127 3.80 5.13 3.88
C ALA A 127 4.62 6.40 3.62
N SER A 128 5.73 6.30 2.87
CA SER A 128 6.59 7.44 2.53
C SER A 128 5.88 8.56 1.74
N VAL A 129 4.70 8.30 1.17
CA VAL A 129 3.93 9.35 0.47
C VAL A 129 3.53 10.49 1.40
N PHE A 130 3.42 10.21 2.69
CA PHE A 130 2.96 11.16 3.71
C PHE A 130 4.11 11.94 4.39
N ASN A 131 5.37 11.56 4.19
CA ASN A 131 6.51 12.04 4.98
C ASN A 131 6.90 13.52 4.77
N GLN A 132 6.28 14.22 3.81
CA GLN A 132 6.51 15.64 3.62
C GLN A 132 5.90 16.47 4.75
N HIS A 133 4.70 16.10 5.20
CA HIS A 133 3.88 16.92 6.08
C HIS A 133 3.54 16.25 7.41
N ALA A 134 3.99 15.01 7.65
CA ALA A 134 3.59 14.25 8.81
C ALA A 134 4.72 13.43 9.42
N ARG A 135 4.62 13.18 10.73
CA ARG A 135 5.32 12.10 11.40
C ARG A 135 4.56 10.81 11.11
N ILE A 136 5.26 9.73 10.80
CA ILE A 136 4.63 8.47 10.41
C ILE A 136 4.75 7.46 11.54
N TYR A 137 3.63 6.87 11.92
CA TYR A 137 3.50 5.76 12.85
C TYR A 137 2.85 4.59 12.11
N ALA A 138 3.54 3.49 11.95
CA ALA A 138 3.04 2.28 11.33
C ALA A 138 3.34 1.09 12.23
N PRO A 139 2.35 0.55 12.95
CA PRO A 139 2.56 -0.62 13.77
C PRO A 139 2.79 -1.87 12.94
N ARG A 140 3.59 -2.81 13.42
CA ARG A 140 3.55 -4.21 12.99
C ARG A 140 2.39 -4.88 13.70
N PHE A 141 1.69 -5.74 13.02
CA PHE A 141 0.59 -6.52 13.57
C PHE A 141 0.62 -7.92 12.99
N ARG A 142 0.02 -8.89 13.67
CA ARG A 142 -0.06 -10.28 13.21
C ARG A 142 -1.02 -10.38 12.03
N GLU A 143 -0.52 -10.03 10.84
CA GLU A 143 -1.28 -9.99 9.58
C GLU A 143 -2.07 -11.27 9.37
N ALA A 144 -3.34 -11.17 8.97
CA ALA A 144 -4.07 -12.33 8.48
C ALA A 144 -3.54 -12.72 7.10
N HIS A 145 -3.41 -14.02 6.84
CA HIS A 145 -3.00 -14.54 5.55
C HIS A 145 -3.98 -14.14 4.45
N ILE A 146 -3.48 -13.94 3.23
CA ILE A 146 -4.31 -13.51 2.09
C ILE A 146 -5.52 -14.44 1.83
N SER A 147 -5.40 -15.74 2.12
CA SER A 147 -6.50 -16.68 1.96
C SER A 147 -7.68 -16.42 2.89
N ALA A 148 -7.50 -15.66 3.97
CA ALA A 148 -8.60 -15.26 4.86
C ALA A 148 -9.65 -14.37 4.15
N TYR A 149 -9.31 -13.74 3.02
CA TYR A 149 -10.27 -13.04 2.17
C TYR A 149 -11.11 -13.96 1.26
N PHE A 150 -10.69 -15.22 1.11
CA PHE A 150 -11.37 -16.23 0.29
C PHE A 150 -11.51 -17.53 1.11
N PRO A 151 -12.17 -17.48 2.30
CA PRO A 151 -12.07 -18.54 3.28
C PRO A 151 -12.83 -19.79 2.87
N LYS A 152 -12.23 -20.96 3.14
CA LYS A 152 -12.95 -22.23 3.24
C LYS A 152 -13.64 -22.37 4.61
N ASP A 153 -13.02 -21.81 5.65
CA ASP A 153 -13.56 -21.69 7.02
C ASP A 153 -13.70 -20.21 7.37
N THR A 154 -14.95 -19.73 7.36
CA THR A 154 -15.28 -18.33 7.66
C THR A 154 -14.98 -17.97 9.12
N LEU A 155 -15.19 -18.89 10.06
CA LEU A 155 -14.94 -18.61 11.48
C LEU A 155 -13.44 -18.45 11.76
N ALA A 156 -12.60 -19.31 11.17
CA ALA A 156 -11.16 -19.19 11.29
C ALA A 156 -10.63 -17.89 10.67
N ALA A 157 -11.17 -17.50 9.52
CA ALA A 157 -10.81 -16.23 8.87
C ALA A 157 -11.21 -15.01 9.71
N LEU A 158 -12.41 -14.99 10.27
CA LEU A 158 -12.86 -13.91 11.18
C LEU A 158 -11.95 -13.79 12.40
N LYS A 159 -11.61 -14.92 13.05
CA LYS A 159 -10.67 -14.93 14.18
C LYS A 159 -9.30 -14.37 13.80
N ALA A 160 -8.81 -14.68 12.58
CA ALA A 160 -7.55 -14.15 12.12
C ALA A 160 -7.58 -12.62 11.92
N PHE A 161 -8.66 -12.07 11.36
CA PHE A 161 -8.85 -10.63 11.26
C PHE A 161 -9.04 -9.96 12.62
N ASP A 162 -9.74 -10.61 13.54
CA ASP A 162 -9.94 -10.08 14.89
C ASP A 162 -8.61 -10.00 15.65
N LEU A 163 -7.77 -11.02 15.57
CA LEU A 163 -6.44 -11.01 16.18
C LEU A 163 -5.56 -9.89 15.61
N ALA A 164 -5.56 -9.73 14.31
CA ALA A 164 -4.82 -8.64 13.64
C ALA A 164 -5.34 -7.26 14.07
N TYR A 165 -6.66 -7.12 14.21
CA TYR A 165 -7.28 -5.86 14.64
C TYR A 165 -6.97 -5.53 16.10
N GLU A 166 -6.95 -6.51 17.00
CA GLU A 166 -6.57 -6.29 18.41
C GLU A 166 -5.13 -5.75 18.53
N ASP A 167 -4.20 -6.22 17.69
CA ASP A 167 -2.85 -5.66 17.63
C ASP A 167 -2.89 -4.21 17.16
N VAL A 168 -3.61 -3.91 16.08
CA VAL A 168 -3.78 -2.55 15.54
C VAL A 168 -4.40 -1.61 16.58
N LYS A 169 -5.45 -2.06 17.28
CA LYS A 169 -6.12 -1.32 18.34
C LYS A 169 -5.17 -1.00 19.49
N THR A 170 -4.45 -2.02 19.99
CA THR A 170 -3.45 -1.86 21.05
C THR A 170 -2.35 -0.84 20.65
N ALA A 171 -1.88 -0.92 19.40
CA ALA A 171 -0.90 0.04 18.88
C ALA A 171 -1.45 1.47 18.83
N PHE A 172 -2.70 1.63 18.38
CA PHE A 172 -3.33 2.93 18.28
C PHE A 172 -3.57 3.56 19.65
N GLU A 173 -4.04 2.79 20.63
CA GLU A 173 -4.19 3.23 22.01
C GLU A 173 -2.84 3.63 22.63
N TYR A 174 -1.79 2.83 22.38
CA TYR A 174 -0.44 3.17 22.83
C TYR A 174 0.08 4.45 22.17
N TYR A 175 -0.15 4.63 20.86
CA TYR A 175 0.18 5.85 20.13
C TYR A 175 -0.55 7.08 20.71
N LEU A 176 -1.86 7.00 20.93
CA LEU A 176 -2.63 8.11 21.50
C LEU A 176 -2.11 8.51 22.87
N LYS A 177 -1.81 7.53 23.72
CA LYS A 177 -1.35 7.76 25.10
C LYS A 177 0.05 8.34 25.17
N ASN A 178 0.98 7.87 24.34
CA ASN A 178 2.41 8.12 24.53
C ASN A 178 3.04 9.06 23.49
N TYR A 179 2.43 9.23 22.31
CA TYR A 179 3.09 9.92 21.20
C TYR A 179 2.26 11.02 20.53
N ASN A 180 0.94 10.93 20.51
CA ASN A 180 0.10 11.88 19.76
C ASN A 180 0.05 13.26 20.43
N HIS A 181 -0.12 13.35 21.72
CA HIS A 181 -0.20 14.60 22.49
C HIS A 181 -1.20 15.61 21.89
N GLY A 182 -2.36 15.15 21.44
CA GLY A 182 -3.42 16.01 20.89
C GLY A 182 -3.17 16.56 19.49
N ARG A 183 -2.16 16.07 18.76
CA ARG A 183 -1.87 16.49 17.38
C ARG A 183 -2.95 15.99 16.43
N ALA A 184 -3.17 16.76 15.35
CA ALA A 184 -4.05 16.35 14.26
C ALA A 184 -3.57 15.04 13.61
N ILE A 185 -4.53 14.19 13.21
CA ILE A 185 -4.29 12.82 12.78
C ILE A 185 -4.77 12.62 11.35
N ILE A 186 -3.97 11.92 10.55
CA ILE A 186 -4.38 11.29 9.30
C ILE A 186 -4.37 9.77 9.55
N ILE A 187 -5.48 9.09 9.24
CA ILE A 187 -5.50 7.63 9.15
C ILE A 187 -5.23 7.27 7.70
N ALA A 188 -4.23 6.45 7.44
CA ALA A 188 -3.92 6.02 6.09
C ALA A 188 -3.71 4.50 6.06
N ALA A 189 -4.22 3.85 5.02
CA ALA A 189 -4.21 2.40 4.97
C ALA A 189 -4.26 1.87 3.54
N HIS A 190 -3.76 0.65 3.35
CA HIS A 190 -3.89 -0.08 2.10
C HIS A 190 -4.27 -1.54 2.32
N SER A 191 -5.17 -2.07 1.49
CA SER A 191 -5.55 -3.50 1.48
C SER A 191 -6.02 -3.98 2.86
N GLN A 192 -5.41 -5.01 3.47
CA GLN A 192 -5.78 -5.47 4.82
C GLN A 192 -5.70 -4.36 5.87
N GLY A 193 -4.73 -3.45 5.76
CA GLY A 193 -4.70 -2.26 6.59
C GLY A 193 -5.99 -1.45 6.50
N SER A 194 -6.61 -1.37 5.31
CA SER A 194 -7.89 -0.67 5.12
C SER A 194 -9.07 -1.41 5.78
N THR A 195 -9.06 -2.73 5.78
CA THR A 195 -10.04 -3.52 6.55
C THR A 195 -10.01 -3.15 8.04
N HIS A 196 -8.81 -3.01 8.60
CA HIS A 196 -8.64 -2.61 10.00
C HIS A 196 -8.89 -1.11 10.21
N ALA A 197 -8.53 -0.26 9.24
CA ALA A 197 -8.80 1.18 9.31
C ALA A 197 -10.29 1.50 9.37
N LEU A 198 -11.15 0.77 8.66
CA LEU A 198 -12.60 0.93 8.75
C LEU A 198 -13.11 0.67 10.17
N ARG A 199 -12.63 -0.40 10.83
CA ARG A 199 -12.97 -0.69 12.23
C ARG A 199 -12.43 0.39 13.17
N LEU A 200 -11.17 0.80 12.97
CA LEU A 200 -10.53 1.83 13.79
C LEU A 200 -11.26 3.17 13.69
N LEU A 201 -11.66 3.59 12.49
CA LEU A 201 -12.43 4.81 12.26
C LEU A 201 -13.78 4.75 12.94
N LYS A 202 -14.47 3.60 12.90
CA LYS A 202 -15.75 3.39 13.58
C LYS A 202 -15.60 3.43 15.09
N ASP A 203 -14.59 2.79 15.64
CA ASP A 203 -14.39 2.64 17.09
C ASP A 203 -13.93 3.95 17.76
N TYR A 204 -13.08 4.74 17.07
CA TYR A 204 -12.40 5.89 17.67
C TYR A 204 -12.79 7.25 17.12
N PHE A 205 -13.35 7.33 15.90
CA PHE A 205 -13.63 8.61 15.25
C PHE A 205 -15.12 8.84 14.99
N ASP A 206 -15.86 7.84 14.50
CA ASP A 206 -17.27 7.99 14.11
C ASP A 206 -18.15 8.30 15.33
N ASN A 207 -18.68 9.52 15.43
CA ASN A 207 -19.38 10.06 16.60
C ASN A 207 -18.53 10.09 17.89
N LYS A 208 -17.21 10.25 17.79
CA LYS A 208 -16.30 10.34 18.94
C LYS A 208 -15.58 11.69 18.96
N SER A 209 -15.12 12.09 20.15
CA SER A 209 -14.38 13.34 20.33
C SER A 209 -13.12 13.42 19.46
N LEU A 210 -12.46 12.29 19.21
CA LEU A 210 -11.25 12.20 18.39
C LEU A 210 -11.50 12.57 16.91
N GLN A 211 -12.74 12.54 16.44
CA GLN A 211 -13.11 13.01 15.10
C GLN A 211 -12.67 14.45 14.84
N LYS A 212 -12.63 15.29 15.87
CA LYS A 212 -12.16 16.69 15.77
C LYS A 212 -10.68 16.81 15.41
N GLN A 213 -9.89 15.78 15.69
CA GLN A 213 -8.46 15.72 15.35
C GLN A 213 -8.22 15.09 13.97
N LEU A 214 -9.24 14.55 13.29
CA LEU A 214 -9.11 13.92 11.99
C LEU A 214 -8.92 14.97 10.90
N VAL A 215 -7.74 14.99 10.26
CA VAL A 215 -7.53 15.75 9.02
C VAL A 215 -8.25 15.08 7.86
N ALA A 216 -7.95 13.82 7.62
CA ALA A 216 -8.64 12.96 6.65
C ALA A 216 -8.25 11.48 6.87
N ALA A 217 -9.08 10.56 6.37
CA ALA A 217 -8.72 9.15 6.27
C ALA A 217 -8.54 8.74 4.80
N TYR A 218 -7.47 8.02 4.49
CA TYR A 218 -7.18 7.42 3.18
C TYR A 218 -7.28 5.90 3.29
N VAL A 219 -8.44 5.35 2.93
CA VAL A 219 -8.80 3.93 3.05
C VAL A 219 -8.73 3.29 1.67
N VAL A 220 -7.54 2.81 1.28
CA VAL A 220 -7.22 2.46 -0.10
C VAL A 220 -7.18 0.95 -0.32
N GLY A 221 -7.68 0.48 -1.46
CA GLY A 221 -7.55 -0.91 -1.91
C GLY A 221 -8.63 -1.86 -1.40
N MET A 222 -9.56 -1.41 -0.58
CA MET A 222 -10.68 -2.21 -0.09
C MET A 222 -12.02 -1.54 -0.38
N THR A 223 -13.10 -2.31 -0.34
CA THR A 223 -14.46 -1.77 -0.39
C THR A 223 -14.77 -0.97 0.86
N ILE A 224 -15.47 0.14 0.70
CA ILE A 224 -16.03 0.94 1.80
C ILE A 224 -17.55 0.88 1.64
N PRO A 225 -18.25 0.01 2.38
CA PRO A 225 -19.71 -0.11 2.33
C PRO A 225 -20.41 1.21 2.66
N ARG A 226 -21.57 1.45 2.08
CA ARG A 226 -22.36 2.68 2.27
C ARG A 226 -22.76 2.91 3.73
N ASN A 227 -22.90 1.88 4.50
CA ASN A 227 -23.27 1.88 5.92
C ASN A 227 -22.08 1.76 6.89
N SER A 228 -20.84 2.01 6.42
CA SER A 228 -19.64 1.89 7.27
C SER A 228 -19.65 2.82 8.47
N PHE A 229 -20.17 4.04 8.30
CA PHE A 229 -20.12 5.10 9.30
C PHE A 229 -21.49 5.78 9.45
N SER A 230 -21.74 6.31 10.64
CA SER A 230 -22.95 7.06 10.95
C SER A 230 -22.75 8.59 10.89
N SER A 231 -21.57 9.10 11.12
CA SER A 231 -21.25 10.53 11.11
C SER A 231 -20.10 10.91 10.19
N LEU A 232 -19.09 10.02 10.04
CA LEU A 232 -18.00 10.27 9.11
C LEU A 232 -18.51 10.25 7.67
N GLN A 233 -18.26 11.34 6.95
CA GLN A 233 -18.67 11.49 5.55
C GLN A 233 -17.51 11.23 4.59
N MET A 234 -17.82 10.83 3.37
CA MET A 234 -16.82 10.79 2.29
C MET A 234 -16.41 12.23 1.94
N CYS A 235 -15.13 12.44 1.66
CA CYS A 235 -14.66 13.72 1.17
C CYS A 235 -15.14 13.95 -0.26
N GLU A 236 -15.78 15.07 -0.53
CA GLU A 236 -16.37 15.42 -1.83
C GLU A 236 -15.42 16.24 -2.72
N ASP A 237 -14.37 16.81 -2.11
CA ASP A 237 -13.36 17.60 -2.82
C ASP A 237 -11.93 17.42 -2.24
N SER A 238 -10.99 18.19 -2.77
CA SER A 238 -9.58 18.15 -2.36
C SER A 238 -9.26 18.90 -1.07
N LEU A 239 -10.18 19.69 -0.52
CA LEU A 239 -9.95 20.62 0.59
C LEU A 239 -10.67 20.23 1.86
N GLN A 240 -11.78 19.49 1.74
CA GLN A 240 -12.60 19.05 2.86
C GLN A 240 -11.79 18.22 3.86
N THR A 241 -12.03 18.42 5.16
CA THR A 241 -11.35 17.75 6.27
C THR A 241 -12.33 17.09 7.23
N GLY A 242 -11.86 16.19 8.10
CA GLY A 242 -12.71 15.41 8.99
C GLY A 242 -13.52 14.33 8.27
N CYS A 243 -13.06 13.88 7.10
CA CYS A 243 -13.76 12.99 6.17
C CYS A 243 -12.83 11.86 5.70
N PHE A 244 -13.36 10.89 4.93
CA PHE A 244 -12.56 9.80 4.37
C PHE A 244 -12.54 9.80 2.84
N CYS A 245 -11.46 9.26 2.28
CA CYS A 245 -11.27 8.98 0.85
C CYS A 245 -10.97 7.50 0.68
N GLY A 246 -11.39 6.91 -0.46
CA GLY A 246 -11.02 5.54 -0.77
C GLY A 246 -11.18 5.21 -2.24
N TRP A 247 -10.40 4.24 -2.72
CA TRP A 247 -10.47 3.75 -4.11
C TRP A 247 -9.82 2.37 -4.24
N ARG A 248 -10.20 1.68 -5.32
CA ARG A 248 -9.60 0.44 -5.83
C ARG A 248 -9.40 0.60 -7.33
N THR A 249 -8.22 0.30 -7.86
CA THR A 249 -7.89 0.59 -9.26
C THR A 249 -7.88 -0.65 -10.13
N PHE A 250 -8.63 -0.62 -11.21
CA PHE A 250 -8.71 -1.67 -12.22
C PHE A 250 -8.53 -1.09 -13.62
N ARG A 251 -8.16 -1.98 -14.54
CA ARG A 251 -8.13 -1.62 -15.96
C ARG A 251 -9.54 -1.38 -16.47
N GLU A 252 -9.73 -0.33 -17.27
CA GLU A 252 -10.98 -0.04 -17.98
C GLU A 252 -11.55 -1.30 -18.64
N GLY A 253 -12.85 -1.56 -18.45
CA GLY A 253 -13.55 -2.74 -18.93
C GLY A 253 -13.28 -4.02 -18.15
N TYR A 254 -12.63 -3.97 -16.98
CA TYR A 254 -12.42 -5.12 -16.11
C TYR A 254 -12.93 -4.86 -14.70
N LYS A 255 -13.74 -5.78 -14.19
CA LYS A 255 -14.06 -5.94 -12.78
C LYS A 255 -13.54 -7.28 -12.29
N ALA A 256 -12.97 -7.32 -11.10
CA ALA A 256 -12.61 -8.58 -10.47
C ALA A 256 -13.87 -9.31 -9.98
N PRO A 257 -13.92 -10.66 -10.00
CA PRO A 257 -15.10 -11.41 -9.58
C PRO A 257 -15.62 -11.06 -8.19
N TYR A 258 -14.71 -10.76 -7.25
CA TYR A 258 -15.10 -10.34 -5.90
C TYR A 258 -15.73 -8.94 -5.86
N VAL A 259 -15.43 -8.06 -6.83
CA VAL A 259 -16.09 -6.74 -6.97
C VAL A 259 -17.47 -6.92 -7.61
N GLU A 260 -17.61 -7.84 -8.58
CA GLU A 260 -18.90 -8.15 -9.20
C GLU A 260 -19.88 -8.79 -8.20
N ALA A 261 -19.37 -9.53 -7.22
CA ALA A 261 -20.16 -10.15 -6.16
C ALA A 261 -20.63 -9.18 -5.05
N GLU A 262 -20.17 -7.93 -5.06
CA GLU A 262 -20.60 -6.93 -4.08
C GLU A 262 -22.05 -6.53 -4.32
N LYS A 263 -22.87 -6.51 -3.25
CA LYS A 263 -24.28 -6.18 -3.32
C LYS A 263 -24.53 -4.69 -3.58
N GLU A 264 -23.59 -3.83 -3.18
CA GLU A 264 -23.66 -2.38 -3.30
C GLU A 264 -22.34 -1.80 -3.78
N PHE A 265 -22.40 -0.70 -4.51
CA PHE A 265 -21.18 0.00 -4.90
C PHE A 265 -20.49 0.63 -3.71
N SER A 266 -19.19 0.41 -3.61
CA SER A 266 -18.32 1.05 -2.63
C SER A 266 -18.37 2.57 -2.75
N PHE A 267 -18.13 3.29 -1.65
CA PHE A 267 -17.68 4.67 -1.73
C PHE A 267 -16.36 4.76 -2.50
N VAL A 268 -16.25 5.72 -3.42
CA VAL A 268 -15.04 5.92 -4.25
C VAL A 268 -14.73 7.39 -4.42
N THR A 269 -13.47 7.74 -4.17
CA THR A 269 -12.89 9.06 -4.50
C THR A 269 -11.95 8.90 -5.69
N ASN A 270 -12.03 9.78 -6.68
CA ASN A 270 -11.05 9.82 -7.76
C ASN A 270 -9.71 10.40 -7.24
N PRO A 271 -8.61 9.64 -7.18
CA PRO A 271 -7.35 10.09 -6.56
C PRO A 271 -6.56 11.11 -7.39
N ILE A 272 -7.10 11.54 -8.51
CA ILE A 272 -6.54 12.63 -9.35
C ILE A 272 -7.29 13.94 -9.11
N THR A 273 -8.63 13.90 -9.13
CA THR A 273 -9.50 15.10 -8.96
C THR A 273 -9.93 15.34 -7.52
N TRP A 274 -9.91 14.29 -6.68
CA TRP A 274 -10.43 14.24 -5.30
C TRP A 274 -11.95 14.42 -5.21
N LYS A 275 -12.66 14.28 -6.33
CA LYS A 275 -14.11 14.30 -6.43
C LYS A 275 -14.69 12.89 -6.38
N THR A 276 -16.01 12.83 -6.20
CA THR A 276 -16.81 11.60 -6.10
C THR A 276 -17.71 11.37 -7.31
N ASP A 277 -17.63 12.27 -8.30
CA ASP A 277 -18.35 12.16 -9.56
C ASP A 277 -17.63 11.24 -10.57
N SER A 278 -18.33 10.92 -11.67
CA SER A 278 -17.81 10.07 -12.76
C SER A 278 -16.99 10.84 -13.81
N GLU A 279 -16.60 12.10 -13.53
CA GLU A 279 -15.80 12.90 -14.45
C GLU A 279 -14.46 12.19 -14.75
N TYR A 280 -14.11 12.09 -16.04
CA TYR A 280 -12.88 11.47 -16.48
C TYR A 280 -11.68 12.38 -16.23
N ALA A 281 -10.83 11.97 -15.31
CA ALA A 281 -9.55 12.64 -15.04
C ALA A 281 -8.49 12.23 -16.07
N ARG A 282 -8.17 13.13 -16.97
CA ARG A 282 -7.18 12.87 -18.04
C ARG A 282 -5.79 12.63 -17.47
N LYS A 283 -5.01 11.76 -18.11
CA LYS A 283 -3.63 11.41 -17.75
C LYS A 283 -2.72 12.62 -17.48
N LYS A 284 -2.91 13.75 -18.17
CA LYS A 284 -2.14 14.98 -17.94
C LYS A 284 -2.28 15.55 -16.52
N MET A 285 -3.37 15.20 -15.82
CA MET A 285 -3.65 15.62 -14.44
C MET A 285 -2.97 14.73 -13.41
N ASN A 286 -2.48 13.54 -13.77
CA ASN A 286 -1.68 12.70 -12.89
C ASN A 286 -0.31 13.34 -12.66
N SER A 287 -0.07 13.78 -11.43
CA SER A 287 1.15 14.51 -11.03
C SER A 287 2.39 13.61 -11.04
N GLY A 288 2.22 12.30 -10.82
CA GLY A 288 3.29 11.32 -10.91
C GLY A 288 3.09 10.10 -10.02
N SER A 289 3.70 9.01 -10.46
CA SER A 289 3.69 7.70 -9.82
C SER A 289 5.10 7.34 -9.35
N VAL A 290 5.20 6.60 -8.24
CA VAL A 290 6.43 5.95 -7.79
C VAL A 290 6.21 4.45 -7.89
N LEU A 291 6.89 3.80 -8.84
CA LEU A 291 6.66 2.39 -9.19
C LEU A 291 7.85 1.52 -8.75
N TYR A 292 8.27 0.57 -9.58
CA TYR A 292 9.35 -0.39 -9.30
C TYR A 292 10.73 0.23 -8.98
N LYS A 293 10.98 1.49 -9.35
CA LYS A 293 12.17 2.28 -8.96
C LYS A 293 11.76 3.42 -8.04
N PHE A 294 11.99 3.27 -6.74
CA PHE A 294 11.60 4.26 -5.73
C PHE A 294 12.13 5.67 -6.04
N ASN A 295 13.38 5.79 -6.45
CA ASN A 295 14.04 7.07 -6.73
C ASN A 295 13.61 7.70 -8.06
N LYS A 296 12.53 7.22 -8.70
CA LYS A 296 12.02 7.74 -9.97
C LYS A 296 10.53 8.08 -9.89
N VAL A 297 10.19 9.31 -10.25
CA VAL A 297 8.79 9.75 -10.43
C VAL A 297 8.44 9.70 -11.91
N TYR A 298 7.42 8.91 -12.24
CA TYR A 298 6.89 8.78 -13.59
C TYR A 298 5.67 9.69 -13.73
N LYS A 299 5.82 10.82 -14.44
CA LYS A 299 4.73 11.78 -14.64
C LYS A 299 3.69 11.26 -15.64
N ARG A 300 2.43 11.65 -15.47
CA ARG A 300 1.34 11.35 -16.42
C ARG A 300 1.23 9.86 -16.71
N THR A 301 1.36 9.01 -15.69
CA THR A 301 1.38 7.55 -15.82
C THR A 301 -0.01 7.00 -16.10
N THR A 302 -1.03 7.52 -15.42
CA THR A 302 -2.40 7.01 -15.46
C THR A 302 -3.43 8.13 -15.53
N ASP A 303 -4.59 7.82 -16.02
CA ASP A 303 -5.86 8.54 -15.90
C ASP A 303 -6.68 7.95 -14.74
N ALA A 304 -7.90 8.40 -14.53
CA ALA A 304 -8.83 7.81 -13.58
C ALA A 304 -10.28 8.20 -13.89
N GLN A 305 -11.18 7.25 -13.79
CA GLN A 305 -12.62 7.48 -13.87
C GLN A 305 -13.31 6.59 -12.84
N ILE A 306 -14.25 7.16 -12.10
CA ILE A 306 -15.11 6.37 -11.21
C ILE A 306 -16.13 5.61 -12.07
N TYR A 307 -16.21 4.31 -11.85
CA TYR A 307 -17.17 3.43 -12.49
C TYR A 307 -17.61 2.33 -11.52
N GLU A 308 -18.91 2.33 -11.18
CA GLU A 308 -19.54 1.28 -10.37
C GLU A 308 -18.71 0.79 -9.16
N GLY A 309 -18.34 1.71 -8.28
CA GLY A 309 -17.65 1.39 -7.02
C GLY A 309 -16.13 1.15 -7.12
N VAL A 310 -15.52 1.43 -8.28
CA VAL A 310 -14.07 1.31 -8.50
C VAL A 310 -13.52 2.47 -9.33
N ILE A 311 -12.20 2.55 -9.43
CA ILE A 311 -11.51 3.42 -10.39
C ILE A 311 -11.10 2.58 -11.60
N TRP A 312 -11.62 2.95 -12.76
CA TRP A 312 -11.13 2.47 -14.04
C TRP A 312 -10.01 3.37 -14.56
N VAL A 313 -8.97 2.73 -15.07
CA VAL A 313 -7.84 3.39 -15.72
C VAL A 313 -7.51 2.70 -17.04
N LYS A 314 -7.10 3.47 -18.03
CA LYS A 314 -6.42 2.90 -19.21
C LYS A 314 -5.09 2.32 -18.75
N ARG A 315 -4.51 1.43 -19.57
CA ARG A 315 -3.22 0.84 -19.23
C ARG A 315 -2.21 1.92 -18.82
N PRO A 316 -1.65 1.88 -17.59
CA PRO A 316 -0.67 2.83 -17.14
C PRO A 316 0.56 2.84 -18.05
N LYS A 317 1.09 4.04 -18.38
CA LYS A 317 2.23 4.20 -19.28
C LYS A 317 3.50 4.55 -18.49
N PHE A 318 4.46 3.64 -18.50
CA PHE A 318 5.82 3.79 -17.97
C PHE A 318 6.76 2.87 -18.77
N PRO A 319 8.09 3.04 -18.72
CA PRO A 319 9.02 2.19 -19.45
C PRO A 319 8.75 0.70 -19.18
N TRP A 320 8.66 -0.11 -20.22
CA TRP A 320 8.37 -1.54 -20.20
C TRP A 320 6.95 -1.91 -19.73
N SER A 321 6.01 -0.94 -19.61
CA SER A 321 4.62 -1.20 -19.20
C SER A 321 3.88 -2.18 -20.10
N PHE A 322 4.31 -2.35 -21.35
CA PHE A 322 3.74 -3.33 -22.28
C PHE A 322 3.97 -4.78 -21.87
N LEU A 323 4.94 -5.07 -20.99
CA LEU A 323 5.17 -6.39 -20.44
C LEU A 323 4.19 -6.75 -19.30
N TYR A 324 3.48 -5.76 -18.75
CA TYR A 324 2.54 -5.98 -17.65
C TYR A 324 1.14 -6.20 -18.20
N SER A 325 0.64 -7.43 -18.15
CA SER A 325 -0.69 -7.83 -18.62
C SER A 325 -1.79 -7.71 -17.57
N THR A 326 -1.43 -7.44 -16.30
CA THR A 326 -2.40 -7.36 -15.20
C THR A 326 -3.53 -6.37 -15.49
N LYS A 327 -4.74 -6.73 -15.09
CA LYS A 327 -5.93 -5.88 -15.13
C LYS A 327 -6.33 -5.37 -13.74
N ASN A 328 -5.86 -6.03 -12.70
CA ASN A 328 -6.02 -5.60 -11.31
C ASN A 328 -4.77 -4.83 -10.89
N TYR A 329 -4.93 -3.55 -10.56
CA TYR A 329 -3.83 -2.66 -10.16
C TYR A 329 -3.76 -2.45 -8.66
N HIS A 330 -4.37 -3.33 -7.87
CA HIS A 330 -4.44 -3.25 -6.40
C HIS A 330 -3.10 -2.91 -5.74
N VAL A 331 -2.01 -3.61 -6.11
CA VAL A 331 -0.67 -3.31 -5.56
C VAL A 331 -0.21 -1.88 -5.86
N GLY A 332 -0.74 -1.28 -6.92
CA GLY A 332 -0.41 0.08 -7.38
C GLY A 332 -1.39 1.16 -6.91
N ASP A 333 -2.40 0.86 -6.12
CA ASP A 333 -3.46 1.81 -5.74
C ASP A 333 -2.92 3.13 -5.15
N ILE A 334 -1.89 3.08 -4.32
CA ILE A 334 -1.20 4.28 -3.80
C ILE A 334 -0.14 4.75 -4.79
N ASN A 335 0.64 3.82 -5.34
CA ASN A 335 1.84 4.11 -6.13
C ASN A 335 1.54 4.85 -7.44
N LEU A 336 0.42 4.54 -8.11
CA LEU A 336 -0.02 5.20 -9.35
C LEU A 336 -0.35 6.68 -9.12
N TYR A 337 -0.74 7.05 -7.91
CA TYR A 337 -1.18 8.41 -7.54
C TYR A 337 -0.27 9.06 -6.50
N TYR A 338 0.94 8.55 -6.31
CA TYR A 338 1.87 8.95 -5.25
C TYR A 338 2.00 10.47 -5.07
N VAL A 339 2.28 11.21 -6.15
CA VAL A 339 2.45 12.66 -6.08
C VAL A 339 1.11 13.39 -5.92
N ASN A 340 0.00 12.82 -6.45
CA ASN A 340 -1.34 13.38 -6.23
C ASN A 340 -1.73 13.31 -4.76
N ILE A 341 -1.51 12.14 -4.11
CA ILE A 341 -1.76 11.95 -2.67
C ILE A 341 -0.91 12.92 -1.85
N ARG A 342 0.39 12.96 -2.11
CA ARG A 342 1.35 13.81 -1.40
C ARG A 342 0.93 15.29 -1.42
N LYS A 343 0.49 15.81 -2.57
CA LYS A 343 -0.03 17.18 -2.70
C LYS A 343 -1.34 17.39 -1.96
N ASN A 344 -2.28 16.45 -2.07
CA ASN A 344 -3.56 16.54 -1.41
C ASN A 344 -3.45 16.54 0.12
N VAL A 345 -2.56 15.72 0.67
CA VAL A 345 -2.24 15.72 2.10
C VAL A 345 -1.85 17.13 2.57
N GLY A 346 -0.93 17.78 1.87
CA GLY A 346 -0.53 19.16 2.20
C GLY A 346 -1.66 20.18 2.09
N GLN A 347 -2.55 20.03 1.10
CA GLN A 347 -3.74 20.89 0.94
C GLN A 347 -4.71 20.72 2.12
N ARG A 348 -5.06 19.47 2.46
CA ARG A 348 -5.99 19.17 3.57
C ARG A 348 -5.45 19.62 4.92
N ILE A 349 -4.15 19.47 5.18
CA ILE A 349 -3.51 19.95 6.41
C ILE A 349 -3.65 21.47 6.54
N LYS A 350 -3.39 22.22 5.47
CA LYS A 350 -3.57 23.68 5.47
C LYS A 350 -5.02 24.08 5.73
N CYS A 351 -5.99 23.42 5.08
CA CYS A 351 -7.40 23.67 5.31
C CYS A 351 -7.83 23.30 6.73
N TYR A 352 -7.34 22.18 7.27
CA TYR A 352 -7.63 21.77 8.64
C TYR A 352 -7.23 22.85 9.65
N PHE A 353 -6.01 23.36 9.61
CA PHE A 353 -5.55 24.40 10.52
C PHE A 353 -6.25 25.75 10.29
N HIS A 354 -6.51 26.11 9.02
CA HIS A 354 -7.30 27.31 8.73
C HIS A 354 -8.69 27.26 9.37
N ASN A 355 -9.39 26.12 9.21
CA ASN A 355 -10.72 25.93 9.79
C ASN A 355 -10.73 25.92 11.35
N GLN A 356 -9.60 25.59 11.99
CA GLN A 356 -9.46 25.68 13.45
C GLN A 356 -9.25 27.12 13.95
N MET A 357 -8.64 27.98 13.12
CA MET A 357 -8.41 29.40 13.46
C MET A 357 -9.66 30.27 13.28
N VAL A 358 -10.61 29.83 12.45
CA VAL A 358 -11.87 30.58 12.14
C VAL A 358 -13.00 30.22 13.09
N LYS A 359 -12.89 29.13 13.85
CA LYS A 359 -13.82 28.74 14.91
C LYS A 359 -13.45 29.36 16.24
#